data_c8726a0349db1f300ab663c38f88575a
#
_entry.id   c8726a0349db1f300ab663c38f88575a
#
_cell.length_a   1.000
_cell.length_b   1.000
_cell.length_c   1.000
_cell.angle_alpha   90.00
_cell.angle_beta   90.00
_cell.angle_gamma   90.00
#
_symmetry.space_group_name_H-M   'P 1'
#
loop_
_entity.id
_entity.type
_entity.pdbx_description
1 polymer ?
#
loop_
_entity_poly.entity_id
_entity_poly.type
_entity_poly.pdbx_seq_one_letter_code
_entity_poly.pdbx_strand_id
1 'polypeptide(L)'
;MYLHIGDNFSIPMNSILTMIHAESGKHHRTGISHYDAEVIYIVPEDKVKTYIVTDDGVYASGISLKTLKKRNDEFYMLLSSKL
;
A
#
# COMPACT_ATOMS: atom_id res chain seq x y z
N MET A 1 -0.54 12.02 -9.70
CA MET A 1 -1.45 11.83 -8.55
C MET A 1 -0.81 10.94 -7.51
N TYR A 2 -1.07 11.24 -6.25
CA TYR A 2 -0.42 10.56 -5.15
C TYR A 2 -1.44 9.89 -4.26
N LEU A 3 -1.09 8.74 -3.71
CA LEU A 3 -1.91 8.04 -2.74
C LEU A 3 -1.30 8.24 -1.36
N HIS A 4 -2.11 8.78 -0.44
CA HIS A 4 -1.69 8.96 0.95
C HIS A 4 -1.75 7.60 1.64
N ILE A 5 -0.62 7.16 2.20
CA ILE A 5 -0.53 5.82 2.76
C ILE A 5 -0.21 5.82 4.25
N GLY A 6 -0.27 6.99 4.89
CA GLY A 6 -0.10 7.09 6.33
C GLY A 6 0.83 8.21 6.72
N ASP A 7 0.62 8.75 7.90
CA ASP A 7 1.40 9.86 8.41
C ASP A 7 1.49 10.95 7.35
N ASN A 8 2.69 11.37 7.00
CA ASN A 8 2.90 12.33 5.94
C ASN A 8 3.40 11.70 4.66
N PHE A 9 3.15 10.41 4.51
CA PHE A 9 3.67 9.64 3.41
C PHE A 9 2.66 9.54 2.27
N SER A 10 3.08 9.92 1.09
CA SER A 10 2.28 9.74 -0.13
C SER A 10 3.18 9.21 -1.22
N ILE A 11 2.66 8.34 -2.05
CA ILE A 11 3.44 7.77 -3.14
C ILE A 11 2.68 7.96 -4.45
N PRO A 12 3.41 8.04 -5.57
CA PRO A 12 2.74 8.17 -6.87
C PRO A 12 1.87 6.95 -7.15
N MET A 13 0.65 7.17 -7.54
CA MET A 13 -0.26 6.06 -7.82
C MET A 13 0.24 5.17 -8.93
N ASN A 14 0.91 5.75 -9.92
CA ASN A 14 1.36 4.94 -11.04
C ASN A 14 2.61 4.11 -10.72
N SER A 15 3.17 4.25 -9.52
CA SER A 15 4.27 3.40 -9.11
C SER A 15 3.79 2.13 -8.42
N ILE A 16 2.50 2.03 -8.12
CA ILE A 16 1.95 0.92 -7.35
C ILE A 16 1.71 -0.27 -8.26
N LEU A 17 2.35 -1.37 -7.93
CA LEU A 17 2.15 -2.62 -8.67
C LEU A 17 1.03 -3.44 -8.09
N THR A 18 0.96 -3.51 -6.75
CA THR A 18 -0.11 -4.24 -6.08
C THR A 18 -0.14 -3.85 -4.62
N MET A 19 -1.24 -4.19 -3.95
CA MET A 19 -1.36 -4.00 -2.52
C MET A 19 -1.79 -5.31 -1.90
N ILE A 20 -1.16 -5.66 -0.78
CA ILE A 20 -1.36 -6.95 -0.15
C ILE A 20 -1.79 -6.74 1.28
N HIS A 21 -2.91 -7.38 1.67
CA HIS A 21 -3.38 -7.33 3.04
C HIS A 21 -2.40 -8.05 3.94
N ALA A 22 -1.99 -7.39 5.02
CA ALA A 22 -1.11 -8.00 6.00
C ALA A 22 -1.96 -8.76 7.00
N GLU A 23 -1.70 -10.05 7.15
CA GLU A 23 -2.43 -10.83 8.12
C GLU A 23 -1.99 -10.44 9.51
N SER A 24 -2.95 -10.07 10.31
CA SER A 24 -2.63 -9.66 11.67
C SER A 24 -2.14 -10.88 12.43
N GLY A 25 -1.22 -10.61 13.30
CA GLY A 25 -0.79 -11.59 14.22
C GLY A 25 0.54 -12.18 13.93
N LYS A 26 0.78 -12.67 12.74
CA LYS A 26 2.08 -13.30 12.53
C LYS A 26 2.16 -13.95 11.19
N HIS A 27 3.36 -14.33 10.82
CA HIS A 27 3.65 -15.14 9.65
C HIS A 27 3.17 -14.53 8.35
N HIS A 28 2.93 -13.28 8.38
CA HIS A 28 2.41 -12.60 7.21
C HIS A 28 3.48 -12.26 6.22
N ARG A 29 4.72 -12.45 6.57
CA ARG A 29 5.76 -12.14 5.61
C ARG A 29 5.94 -13.21 4.56
N THR A 30 5.11 -14.23 4.57
CA THR A 30 5.19 -15.26 3.56
C THR A 30 5.07 -14.66 2.16
N GLY A 31 4.11 -13.78 1.97
CA GLY A 31 3.96 -13.16 0.66
C GLY A 31 5.04 -12.15 0.35
N ILE A 32 5.47 -11.41 1.36
CA ILE A 32 6.43 -10.33 1.16
C ILE A 32 7.83 -10.88 0.92
N SER A 33 8.16 -11.98 1.56
CA SER A 33 9.51 -12.52 1.42
C SER A 33 9.84 -12.95 0.01
N HIS A 34 8.85 -13.08 -0.85
CA HIS A 34 9.09 -13.42 -2.24
C HIS A 34 9.54 -12.23 -3.08
N TYR A 35 9.40 -11.04 -2.57
CA TYR A 35 9.67 -9.86 -3.37
C TYR A 35 11.09 -9.35 -3.20
N ASP A 36 11.94 -9.98 -2.57
CA ASP A 36 13.35 -9.62 -2.51
C ASP A 36 13.56 -8.10 -2.63
N ALA A 37 12.77 -7.36 -1.89
CA ALA A 37 12.80 -5.91 -1.94
C ALA A 37 12.85 -5.36 -0.54
N GLU A 38 13.39 -4.17 -0.42
CA GLU A 38 13.46 -3.49 0.86
C GLU A 38 12.07 -3.09 1.31
N VAL A 39 11.77 -3.30 2.58
CA VAL A 39 10.47 -2.91 3.14
C VAL A 39 10.65 -1.65 3.96
N ILE A 40 9.87 -0.64 3.62
CA ILE A 40 9.89 0.64 4.31
C ILE A 40 8.69 0.69 5.23
N TYR A 41 8.93 0.68 6.54
CA TYR A 41 7.86 0.66 7.53
C TYR A 41 7.43 2.08 7.87
N ILE A 42 6.18 2.39 7.57
CA ILE A 42 5.60 3.68 7.92
C ILE A 42 5.09 3.64 9.35
N VAL A 43 4.72 2.45 9.81
CA VAL A 43 4.30 2.23 11.20
C VAL A 43 5.08 1.04 11.75
N PRO A 44 5.07 0.84 13.08
CA PRO A 44 5.70 -0.34 13.65
C PRO A 44 5.14 -1.62 13.05
N GLU A 45 5.97 -2.64 13.00
CA GLU A 45 5.63 -3.87 12.32
C GLU A 45 4.32 -4.47 12.80
N ASP A 46 4.05 -4.38 14.09
CA ASP A 46 2.82 -4.96 14.64
C ASP A 46 1.58 -4.15 14.32
N LYS A 47 1.74 -3.00 13.68
CA LYS A 47 0.60 -2.17 13.30
C LYS A 47 0.37 -2.13 11.80
N VAL A 48 1.13 -2.89 11.06
CA VAL A 48 0.99 -2.91 9.61
C VAL A 48 -0.29 -3.62 9.22
N LYS A 49 -1.07 -3.00 8.34
CA LYS A 49 -2.29 -3.59 7.83
C LYS A 49 -2.22 -3.90 6.35
N THR A 50 -1.36 -3.23 5.63
CA THR A 50 -1.25 -3.40 4.18
C THR A 50 0.18 -3.20 3.74
N TYR A 51 0.62 -4.03 2.81
CA TYR A 51 1.89 -3.84 2.12
C TYR A 51 1.60 -3.32 0.73
N ILE A 52 2.27 -2.26 0.36
CA ILE A 52 2.09 -1.65 -0.96
C ILE A 52 3.37 -1.89 -1.75
N VAL A 53 3.25 -2.68 -2.79
CA VAL A 53 4.39 -3.06 -3.62
C VAL A 53 4.50 -2.07 -4.76
N THR A 54 5.65 -1.45 -4.87
CA THR A 54 5.92 -0.49 -5.94
C THR A 54 7.16 -0.90 -6.70
N ASP A 55 7.45 -0.18 -7.76
CA ASP A 55 8.67 -0.46 -8.52
C ASP A 55 9.94 -0.04 -7.77
N ASP A 56 9.79 0.71 -6.68
CA ASP A 56 10.94 1.14 -5.87
C ASP A 56 11.12 0.32 -4.60
N GLY A 57 10.14 -0.49 -4.24
CA GLY A 57 10.21 -1.25 -3.01
C GLY A 57 8.83 -1.48 -2.43
N VAL A 58 8.79 -1.91 -1.17
CA VAL A 58 7.55 -2.23 -0.51
C VAL A 58 7.34 -1.29 0.68
N TYR A 59 6.17 -0.70 0.76
CA TYR A 59 5.81 0.17 1.88
C TYR A 59 4.83 -0.53 2.80
N ALA A 60 5.12 -0.53 4.10
CA ALA A 60 4.27 -1.17 5.09
C ALA A 60 3.42 -0.10 5.78
N SER A 61 2.13 -0.10 5.48
CA SER A 61 1.21 0.94 5.89
C SER A 61 0.28 0.46 7.00
N GLY A 62 -0.08 1.38 7.88
CA GLY A 62 -1.07 1.11 8.92
C GLY A 62 -2.50 1.34 8.46
N ILE A 63 -2.71 1.72 7.23
CA ILE A 63 -4.04 1.94 6.67
C ILE A 63 -4.53 0.64 6.04
N SER A 64 -5.80 0.31 6.25
CA SER A 64 -6.34 -0.95 5.77
C SER A 64 -6.37 -0.99 4.23
N LEU A 65 -6.27 -2.19 3.71
CA LEU A 65 -6.35 -2.40 2.27
C LEU A 65 -7.66 -1.85 1.71
N LYS A 66 -8.74 -2.05 2.43
CA LYS A 66 -10.04 -1.56 2.00
C LYS A 66 -10.04 -0.06 1.81
N THR A 67 -9.46 0.67 2.76
CA THR A 67 -9.40 2.11 2.67
C THR A 67 -8.49 2.57 1.53
N LEU A 68 -7.35 1.92 1.38
CA LEU A 68 -6.43 2.29 0.32
C LEU A 68 -7.02 2.02 -1.05
N LYS A 69 -7.70 0.89 -1.20
CA LYS A 69 -8.37 0.59 -2.46
C LYS A 69 -9.45 1.60 -2.76
N LYS A 70 -10.21 1.98 -1.75
CA LYS A 70 -11.27 2.96 -1.95
C LYS A 70 -10.70 4.29 -2.45
N ARG A 71 -9.61 4.73 -1.85
CA ARG A 71 -8.97 5.99 -2.28
C ARG A 71 -8.48 5.90 -3.71
N ASN A 72 -7.89 4.77 -4.04
CA ASN A 72 -7.38 4.56 -5.39
C ASN A 72 -8.52 4.51 -6.40
N ASP A 73 -9.59 3.81 -6.06
CA ASP A 73 -10.75 3.68 -6.95
C ASP A 73 -11.45 5.00 -7.14
N GLU A 74 -11.56 5.79 -6.10
CA GLU A 74 -12.19 7.11 -6.22
C GLU A 74 -11.44 8.00 -7.19
N PHE A 75 -10.13 7.91 -7.17
CA PHE A 75 -9.32 8.68 -8.11
C PHE A 75 -9.63 8.27 -9.55
N TYR A 76 -9.67 6.96 -9.80
CA TYR A 76 -9.94 6.49 -11.15
C TYR A 76 -11.35 6.81 -11.60
N MET A 77 -12.31 6.79 -10.68
CA MET A 77 -13.67 7.19 -11.02
C MET A 77 -13.74 8.66 -11.42
N LEU A 78 -13.01 9.51 -10.73
CA LEU A 78 -12.98 10.92 -11.09
C LEU A 78 -12.40 11.12 -12.48
N LEU A 79 -11.35 10.39 -12.81
CA LEU A 79 -10.77 10.47 -14.14
C LEU A 79 -11.78 10.02 -15.19
N SER A 80 -12.48 8.92 -14.92
CA SER A 80 -13.44 8.39 -15.88
C SER A 80 -14.59 9.35 -16.09
N SER A 81 -15.05 10.01 -15.04
CA SER A 81 -16.20 10.89 -15.15
C SER A 81 -15.89 12.16 -15.96
N LYS A 82 -14.63 12.43 -16.18
CA LYS A 82 -14.24 13.59 -16.97
C LYS A 82 -14.09 13.28 -18.44
N LEU A 83 -14.17 12.04 -18.77
CA LEU A 83 -14.10 11.64 -20.15
C LEU A 83 -15.48 11.63 -20.77
#